data_f63bb7cf1a8f8be1969e090caa32018e
#
_entry.id   f63bb7cf1a8f8be1969e090caa32018e
#
_cell.length_a   1.000
_cell.length_b   1.000
_cell.length_c   1.000
_cell.angle_alpha   90.00
_cell.angle_beta   90.00
_cell.angle_gamma   90.00
#
_symmetry.space_group_name_H-M   'P 1'
#
loop_
_entity.id
_entity.type
_entity.pdbx_description
1 polymer ?
#
loop_
_entity_poly.entity_id
_entity_poly.type
_entity_poly.pdbx_seq_one_letter_code
_entity_poly.pdbx_strand_id
1 'polypeptide(L)'
;MSLRLNAQFKADTVWVEGRSYAMHTVEKGQTLFSLAKFYGATVDEVIALNPACADGLKVGQVLKIAVQAKAAIPPPTVSVSSGKYVVKSGDTVYSISRMYGISADELRKLNHGLPAGLINGDTIVVPLEMKPVTDDRAESPTQEAEVFDIVVMLPFFATYKDSMITRDYRLRDAAIQLYRGAMTAADSLESEGLNARIHVLDVLDDKVAIQNVLKKDVMKRADLVIGPLFKDIIPEVSAWCKEHDVHMVVPVQQPNRVLLNANTISKTVPGSATQWMTIARYVAEHHAADNIVLIDSKIVDDKKMVEAFKEEWYRLKQDSLKRVVVFNDVTSFSLESKLTGARNIVLVPTADKKVIGAVFKAIGTKNAEVIGTESWDDMDFISVSDRNKYHVHFPQHTFVDYSDVSTQRWIEGYRAQYKSEPSNFSFVGYDVMLFYGRALHKFGGQLEQHLNEVNGTYLATQFNFFKTAKDAGYENAAINIVRTDNYQLQRVN
;
A
#
# COMPACT_ATOMS: atom_id res chain seq x y z
N MET A 1 -8.01 31.27 -16.28
CA MET A 1 -9.46 30.95 -16.35
C MET A 1 -9.67 29.69 -15.53
N SER A 2 -10.04 29.86 -14.27
CA SER A 2 -10.07 28.80 -13.26
C SER A 2 -11.41 28.07 -13.33
N LEU A 3 -11.37 26.78 -13.69
CA LEU A 3 -12.53 25.90 -13.50
C LEU A 3 -12.39 25.22 -12.14
N ARG A 4 -13.15 25.76 -11.17
CA ARG A 4 -13.41 25.07 -9.90
C ARG A 4 -14.48 24.01 -10.17
N LEU A 5 -14.12 22.72 -10.10
CA LEU A 5 -15.10 21.64 -9.96
C LEU A 5 -15.33 21.39 -8.46
N ASN A 6 -16.28 22.10 -7.89
CA ASN A 6 -16.94 21.70 -6.65
C ASN A 6 -18.19 20.93 -7.04
N ALA A 7 -18.13 19.61 -7.15
CA ALA A 7 -19.31 18.77 -7.18
C ALA A 7 -19.79 18.53 -5.73
N GLN A 8 -20.55 19.47 -5.18
CA GLN A 8 -21.39 19.20 -4.02
C GLN A 8 -22.60 18.41 -4.51
N PHE A 9 -22.74 17.16 -4.11
CA PHE A 9 -23.96 16.38 -4.30
C PHE A 9 -25.08 17.01 -3.48
N LYS A 10 -25.89 17.88 -4.09
CA LYS A 10 -27.14 18.37 -3.50
C LYS A 10 -28.24 17.36 -3.86
N ALA A 11 -28.69 16.60 -2.88
CA ALA A 11 -29.90 15.81 -3.01
C ALA A 11 -30.91 16.32 -1.98
N ASP A 12 -32.09 16.75 -2.47
CA ASP A 12 -33.20 17.02 -1.60
C ASP A 12 -33.79 15.70 -1.11
N THR A 13 -33.94 15.54 0.22
CA THR A 13 -34.52 14.33 0.79
C THR A 13 -36.02 14.50 0.96
N VAL A 14 -36.79 13.59 0.34
CA VAL A 14 -38.26 13.58 0.44
C VAL A 14 -38.71 12.34 1.22
N TRP A 15 -39.61 12.52 2.17
CA TRP A 15 -40.26 11.46 2.94
C TRP A 15 -41.58 11.06 2.29
N VAL A 16 -41.73 9.78 1.90
CA VAL A 16 -42.97 9.24 1.34
C VAL A 16 -43.28 7.91 2.03
N GLU A 17 -44.45 7.78 2.64
CA GLU A 17 -44.92 6.55 3.28
C GLU A 17 -43.95 5.91 4.27
N GLY A 18 -43.28 6.71 5.11
CA GLY A 18 -42.35 6.21 6.13
C GLY A 18 -40.97 5.81 5.61
N ARG A 19 -40.66 6.10 4.35
CA ARG A 19 -39.33 5.87 3.74
C ARG A 19 -38.73 7.17 3.24
N SER A 20 -37.42 7.31 3.41
CA SER A 20 -36.67 8.46 2.89
C SER A 20 -36.12 8.18 1.49
N TYR A 21 -36.28 9.13 0.59
CA TYR A 21 -35.75 9.06 -0.77
C TYR A 21 -34.91 10.31 -1.05
N ALA A 22 -33.76 10.13 -1.68
CA ALA A 22 -32.95 11.22 -2.22
C ALA A 22 -33.42 11.50 -3.65
N MET A 23 -33.67 12.77 -3.97
CA MET A 23 -33.92 13.24 -5.34
C MET A 23 -32.59 13.75 -5.90
N HIS A 24 -31.95 12.94 -6.77
CA HIS A 24 -30.64 13.24 -7.31
C HIS A 24 -30.71 13.66 -8.78
N THR A 25 -30.14 14.83 -9.10
CA THR A 25 -30.01 15.27 -10.49
C THR A 25 -28.70 14.77 -11.09
N VAL A 26 -28.78 13.98 -12.14
CA VAL A 26 -27.61 13.35 -12.79
C VAL A 26 -26.71 14.41 -13.42
N GLU A 27 -25.42 14.38 -13.07
CA GLU A 27 -24.38 15.23 -13.61
C GLU A 27 -23.51 14.48 -14.64
N LYS A 28 -22.75 15.23 -15.43
CA LYS A 28 -21.85 14.67 -16.45
C LYS A 28 -20.78 13.77 -15.82
N GLY A 29 -20.71 12.52 -16.29
CA GLY A 29 -19.74 11.52 -15.83
C GLY A 29 -20.26 10.60 -14.73
N GLN A 30 -21.48 10.80 -14.21
CA GLN A 30 -22.10 9.89 -13.26
C GLN A 30 -22.70 8.67 -13.96
N THR A 31 -22.68 7.52 -13.30
CA THR A 31 -23.24 6.24 -13.77
C THR A 31 -24.25 5.70 -12.76
N LEU A 32 -25.18 4.85 -13.19
CA LEU A 32 -26.12 4.15 -12.30
C LEU A 32 -25.40 3.45 -11.16
N PHE A 33 -24.29 2.80 -11.46
CA PHE A 33 -23.48 2.09 -10.46
C PHE A 33 -22.87 3.05 -9.43
N SER A 34 -22.30 4.18 -9.86
CA SER A 34 -21.72 5.17 -8.96
C SER A 34 -22.76 5.80 -8.02
N LEU A 35 -23.96 6.09 -8.55
CA LEU A 35 -25.06 6.65 -7.78
C LEU A 35 -25.67 5.62 -6.81
N ALA A 36 -25.92 4.40 -7.27
CA ALA A 36 -26.41 3.32 -6.41
C ALA A 36 -25.46 3.09 -5.22
N LYS A 37 -24.16 2.97 -5.50
CA LYS A 37 -23.12 2.82 -4.46
C LYS A 37 -23.08 4.01 -3.49
N PHE A 38 -23.19 5.23 -3.99
CA PHE A 38 -23.18 6.45 -3.15
C PHE A 38 -24.34 6.49 -2.17
N TYR A 39 -25.55 6.10 -2.61
CA TYR A 39 -26.75 6.10 -1.76
C TYR A 39 -26.97 4.79 -0.98
N GLY A 40 -26.05 3.81 -1.08
CA GLY A 40 -26.18 2.52 -0.40
C GLY A 40 -27.30 1.63 -0.96
N ALA A 41 -27.70 1.86 -2.21
CA ALA A 41 -28.70 1.10 -2.95
C ALA A 41 -28.03 0.15 -3.97
N THR A 42 -28.77 -0.83 -4.48
CA THR A 42 -28.36 -1.60 -5.64
C THR A 42 -28.80 -0.93 -6.95
N VAL A 43 -28.14 -1.25 -8.05
CA VAL A 43 -28.52 -0.72 -9.38
C VAL A 43 -29.96 -1.10 -9.72
N ASP A 44 -30.38 -2.33 -9.39
CA ASP A 44 -31.74 -2.82 -9.63
C ASP A 44 -32.80 -2.05 -8.83
N GLU A 45 -32.49 -1.69 -7.57
CA GLU A 45 -33.37 -0.83 -6.76
C GLU A 45 -33.50 0.58 -7.33
N VAL A 46 -32.42 1.15 -7.87
CA VAL A 46 -32.46 2.45 -8.52
C VAL A 46 -33.30 2.38 -9.81
N ILE A 47 -33.14 1.34 -10.64
CA ILE A 47 -33.92 1.12 -11.87
C ILE A 47 -35.41 0.89 -11.54
N ALA A 48 -35.69 0.10 -10.51
CA ALA A 48 -37.08 -0.19 -10.09
C ALA A 48 -37.84 1.10 -9.72
N LEU A 49 -37.16 2.06 -9.11
CA LEU A 49 -37.74 3.37 -8.76
C LEU A 49 -37.71 4.38 -9.91
N ASN A 50 -36.90 4.12 -10.95
CA ASN A 50 -36.72 5.00 -12.11
C ASN A 50 -36.60 4.19 -13.42
N PRO A 51 -37.68 3.57 -13.90
CA PRO A 51 -37.61 2.68 -15.09
C PRO A 51 -37.02 3.35 -16.33
N ALA A 52 -37.13 4.66 -16.46
CA ALA A 52 -36.60 5.42 -17.60
C ALA A 52 -35.06 5.49 -17.64
N CYS A 53 -34.34 4.96 -16.63
CA CYS A 53 -32.87 4.91 -16.61
C CYS A 53 -32.31 3.52 -16.92
N ALA A 54 -33.13 2.53 -17.25
CA ALA A 54 -32.70 1.18 -17.63
C ALA A 54 -31.79 1.17 -18.86
N ASP A 55 -32.05 2.07 -19.81
CA ASP A 55 -31.25 2.22 -21.03
C ASP A 55 -30.09 3.25 -20.89
N GLY A 56 -29.81 3.69 -19.68
CA GLY A 56 -28.73 4.62 -19.38
C GLY A 56 -29.20 5.94 -18.76
N LEU A 57 -28.24 6.70 -18.21
CA LEU A 57 -28.49 7.99 -17.57
C LEU A 57 -28.36 9.15 -18.56
N LYS A 58 -29.22 10.15 -18.42
CA LYS A 58 -29.11 11.44 -19.12
C LYS A 58 -28.73 12.54 -18.15
N VAL A 59 -27.77 13.39 -18.52
CA VAL A 59 -27.39 14.57 -17.73
C VAL A 59 -28.61 15.46 -17.52
N GLY A 60 -28.85 15.89 -16.29
CA GLY A 60 -30.03 16.64 -15.88
C GLY A 60 -31.26 15.80 -15.51
N GLN A 61 -31.20 14.47 -15.68
CA GLN A 61 -32.25 13.56 -15.25
C GLN A 61 -32.32 13.53 -13.73
N VAL A 62 -33.54 13.61 -13.15
CA VAL A 62 -33.73 13.50 -11.70
C VAL A 62 -34.09 12.07 -11.36
N LEU A 63 -33.33 11.44 -10.47
CA LEU A 63 -33.54 10.09 -9.97
C LEU A 63 -34.08 10.10 -8.55
N LYS A 64 -35.07 9.25 -8.27
CA LYS A 64 -35.56 8.94 -6.94
C LYS A 64 -34.81 7.70 -6.45
N ILE A 65 -33.99 7.84 -5.39
CA ILE A 65 -33.16 6.75 -4.88
C ILE A 65 -33.56 6.50 -3.42
N ALA A 66 -33.87 5.25 -3.07
CA ALA A 66 -34.17 4.88 -1.70
C ALA A 66 -32.90 4.99 -0.85
N VAL A 67 -32.95 5.79 0.20
CA VAL A 67 -31.87 5.84 1.20
C VAL A 67 -32.21 4.81 2.27
N GLN A 68 -31.49 3.69 2.28
CA GLN A 68 -31.66 2.70 3.34
C GLN A 68 -31.15 3.33 4.65
N ALA A 69 -32.06 3.57 5.58
CA ALA A 69 -31.71 3.77 6.98
C ALA A 69 -31.11 2.43 7.45
N LYS A 70 -29.78 2.39 7.60
CA LYS A 70 -29.09 1.24 8.21
C LYS A 70 -29.76 1.04 9.57
N ALA A 71 -30.43 -0.11 9.77
CA ALA A 71 -31.12 -0.44 10.98
C ALA A 71 -30.19 -0.19 12.17
N ALA A 72 -30.50 0.86 12.95
CA ALA A 72 -29.81 1.18 14.17
C ALA A 72 -30.18 0.09 15.19
N ILE A 73 -29.18 -0.66 15.62
CA ILE A 73 -29.24 -1.34 16.91
C ILE A 73 -29.41 -0.24 17.95
N PRO A 74 -30.47 -0.25 18.81
CA PRO A 74 -30.65 0.82 19.76
C PRO A 74 -29.44 0.87 20.69
N PRO A 75 -28.75 2.01 20.80
CA PRO A 75 -27.70 2.16 21.80
C PRO A 75 -28.33 2.20 23.18
N PRO A 76 -27.65 1.74 24.23
CA PRO A 76 -28.09 1.99 25.58
C PRO A 76 -28.16 3.52 25.75
N THR A 77 -29.31 4.00 26.13
CA THR A 77 -29.62 5.41 26.36
C THR A 77 -28.81 5.92 27.56
N VAL A 78 -27.68 6.53 27.30
CA VAL A 78 -27.07 7.47 28.21
C VAL A 78 -27.38 8.84 27.63
N SER A 79 -28.28 9.55 28.27
CA SER A 79 -28.59 10.95 27.95
C SER A 79 -27.44 11.83 28.40
N VAL A 80 -26.48 12.03 27.52
CA VAL A 80 -25.41 13.00 27.71
C VAL A 80 -25.92 14.30 27.09
N SER A 81 -26.10 15.33 27.90
CA SER A 81 -26.36 16.69 27.40
C SER A 81 -25.17 17.08 26.51
N SER A 82 -25.43 17.39 25.23
CA SER A 82 -24.45 17.69 24.21
C SER A 82 -24.26 19.19 23.98
N GLY A 83 -23.02 19.64 23.93
CA GLY A 83 -22.58 20.97 23.53
C GLY A 83 -22.06 20.99 22.07
N LYS A 84 -21.72 22.20 21.61
CA LYS A 84 -21.10 22.40 20.29
C LYS A 84 -19.71 22.99 20.48
N TYR A 85 -18.72 22.47 19.73
CA TYR A 85 -17.35 22.96 19.71
C TYR A 85 -16.97 23.35 18.29
N VAL A 86 -16.38 24.53 18.10
CA VAL A 86 -15.85 24.96 16.81
C VAL A 86 -14.38 24.52 16.73
N VAL A 87 -14.05 23.67 15.75
CA VAL A 87 -12.73 23.14 15.53
C VAL A 87 -11.76 24.26 15.19
N LYS A 88 -10.63 24.34 15.91
CA LYS A 88 -9.56 25.31 15.71
C LYS A 88 -8.41 24.70 14.93
N SER A 89 -7.56 25.54 14.35
CA SER A 89 -6.32 25.09 13.70
C SER A 89 -5.42 24.38 14.71
N GLY A 90 -5.01 23.15 14.40
CA GLY A 90 -4.23 22.28 15.28
C GLY A 90 -5.06 21.34 16.16
N ASP A 91 -6.40 21.42 16.13
CA ASP A 91 -7.23 20.46 16.84
C ASP A 91 -7.21 19.08 16.16
N THR A 92 -7.16 18.05 17.00
CA THR A 92 -7.30 16.65 16.59
C THR A 92 -8.50 16.02 17.31
N VAL A 93 -9.02 14.91 16.76
CA VAL A 93 -10.06 14.13 17.44
C VAL A 93 -9.60 13.76 18.85
N TYR A 94 -8.32 13.46 19.00
CA TYR A 94 -7.70 13.09 20.27
C TYR A 94 -7.64 14.28 21.24
N SER A 95 -7.15 15.45 20.80
CA SER A 95 -7.07 16.63 21.67
C SER A 95 -8.43 17.09 22.18
N ILE A 96 -9.44 17.07 21.30
CA ILE A 96 -10.81 17.43 21.68
C ILE A 96 -11.44 16.36 22.58
N SER A 97 -11.26 15.08 22.29
CA SER A 97 -11.79 14.00 23.13
C SER A 97 -11.21 14.06 24.55
N ARG A 98 -9.91 14.35 24.70
CA ARG A 98 -9.29 14.58 26.02
C ARG A 98 -9.83 15.82 26.72
N MET A 99 -10.05 16.90 25.99
CA MET A 99 -10.60 18.16 26.55
C MET A 99 -11.98 17.93 27.20
N TYR A 100 -12.78 17.02 26.63
CA TYR A 100 -14.12 16.71 27.10
C TYR A 100 -14.22 15.38 27.87
N GLY A 101 -13.10 14.73 28.18
CA GLY A 101 -13.04 13.53 29.02
C GLY A 101 -13.76 12.31 28.44
N ILE A 102 -13.75 12.18 27.11
CA ILE A 102 -14.31 11.05 26.36
C ILE A 102 -13.24 10.40 25.50
N SER A 103 -13.47 9.17 25.04
CA SER A 103 -12.56 8.52 24.09
C SER A 103 -12.71 9.11 22.69
N ALA A 104 -11.67 8.98 21.86
CA ALA A 104 -11.72 9.38 20.45
C ALA A 104 -12.85 8.69 19.69
N ASP A 105 -13.17 7.44 20.02
CA ASP A 105 -14.26 6.69 19.39
C ASP A 105 -15.65 7.20 19.83
N GLU A 106 -15.80 7.64 21.07
CA GLU A 106 -17.04 8.28 21.54
C GLU A 106 -17.23 9.62 20.85
N LEU A 107 -16.18 10.44 20.70
CA LEU A 107 -16.27 11.69 19.95
C LEU A 107 -16.64 11.45 18.49
N ARG A 108 -16.09 10.43 17.85
CA ARG A 108 -16.47 10.03 16.49
C ARG A 108 -17.93 9.58 16.42
N LYS A 109 -18.39 8.76 17.36
CA LYS A 109 -19.81 8.32 17.42
C LYS A 109 -20.78 9.47 17.58
N LEU A 110 -20.46 10.45 18.42
CA LEU A 110 -21.26 11.67 18.61
C LEU A 110 -21.34 12.50 17.33
N ASN A 111 -20.38 12.37 16.40
CA ASN A 111 -20.25 13.17 15.19
C ASN A 111 -20.33 12.33 13.91
N HIS A 112 -21.19 11.31 13.89
CA HIS A 112 -21.42 10.45 12.70
C HIS A 112 -20.15 9.82 12.11
N GLY A 113 -19.15 9.53 12.96
CA GLY A 113 -17.90 8.87 12.58
C GLY A 113 -16.79 9.81 12.11
N LEU A 114 -17.06 11.09 11.92
CA LEU A 114 -16.10 12.08 11.37
C LEU A 114 -15.35 11.55 10.13
N PRO A 115 -16.05 11.11 9.09
CA PRO A 115 -15.44 10.46 7.94
C PRO A 115 -14.48 11.36 7.13
N ALA A 116 -14.65 12.68 7.27
CA ALA A 116 -13.76 13.68 6.66
C ALA A 116 -12.65 14.17 7.59
N GLY A 117 -12.55 13.60 8.82
CA GLY A 117 -11.70 14.15 9.86
C GLY A 117 -12.23 15.48 10.43
N LEU A 118 -11.40 16.20 11.18
CA LEU A 118 -11.70 17.52 11.68
C LEU A 118 -11.23 18.58 10.68
N ILE A 119 -12.12 19.52 10.33
CA ILE A 119 -11.80 20.65 9.48
C ILE A 119 -11.86 21.92 10.32
N ASN A 120 -10.83 22.77 10.23
CA ASN A 120 -10.80 24.05 10.94
C ASN A 120 -12.03 24.91 10.60
N GLY A 121 -12.75 25.34 11.64
CA GLY A 121 -14.01 26.08 11.52
C GLY A 121 -15.27 25.23 11.54
N ASP A 122 -15.18 23.90 11.44
CA ASP A 122 -16.33 23.01 11.59
C ASP A 122 -16.88 23.03 13.01
N THR A 123 -18.18 22.82 13.14
CA THR A 123 -18.84 22.70 14.44
C THR A 123 -19.16 21.23 14.71
N ILE A 124 -18.56 20.68 15.75
CA ILE A 124 -18.78 19.31 16.19
C ILE A 124 -19.55 19.22 17.50
N VAL A 125 -20.20 18.09 17.72
CA VAL A 125 -20.96 17.80 18.94
C VAL A 125 -19.98 17.23 19.99
N VAL A 126 -20.04 17.80 21.21
CA VAL A 126 -19.20 17.39 22.34
C VAL A 126 -20.09 17.31 23.61
N PRO A 127 -19.69 16.62 24.68
CA PRO A 127 -20.42 16.66 25.97
C PRO A 127 -20.47 18.08 26.54
N LEU A 128 -21.56 18.42 27.22
CA LEU A 128 -21.77 19.77 27.80
C LEU A 128 -20.86 20.08 28.99
N GLU A 129 -20.40 19.05 29.69
CA GLU A 129 -19.52 19.20 30.84
C GLU A 129 -18.08 18.75 30.44
N MET A 130 -17.13 19.67 30.59
CA MET A 130 -15.72 19.28 30.65
C MET A 130 -15.51 18.51 31.96
N LYS A 131 -15.48 17.18 31.91
CA LYS A 131 -14.98 16.41 33.05
C LYS A 131 -13.46 16.48 32.99
N PRO A 132 -12.79 17.05 34.01
CA PRO A 132 -11.37 16.79 34.15
C PRO A 132 -11.23 15.26 34.23
N VAL A 133 -10.40 14.67 33.38
CA VAL A 133 -10.03 13.26 33.49
C VAL A 133 -9.31 13.14 34.82
N THR A 134 -10.03 12.76 35.87
CA THR A 134 -9.42 12.16 37.05
C THR A 134 -8.92 10.81 36.59
N ASP A 135 -7.62 10.72 36.47
CA ASP A 135 -6.91 9.50 36.15
C ASP A 135 -7.17 8.49 37.29
N ASP A 136 -8.24 7.68 37.18
CA ASP A 136 -8.48 6.52 38.03
C ASP A 136 -7.57 5.33 37.64
N ARG A 137 -6.37 5.64 37.18
CA ARG A 137 -5.24 4.73 37.32
C ARG A 137 -4.58 5.10 38.63
N ALA A 138 -4.71 4.19 39.62
CA ALA A 138 -3.90 4.19 40.82
C ALA A 138 -2.48 4.65 40.46
N GLU A 139 -1.98 5.59 41.25
CA GLU A 139 -0.62 6.14 41.18
C GLU A 139 0.39 5.02 41.00
N SER A 140 0.65 4.63 39.76
CA SER A 140 1.96 4.12 39.39
C SER A 140 2.82 5.33 39.14
N PRO A 141 4.09 5.34 39.62
CA PRO A 141 4.97 6.49 39.50
C PRO A 141 4.97 6.96 38.05
N THR A 142 4.88 8.27 37.84
CA THR A 142 4.94 8.97 36.55
C THR A 142 5.99 8.34 35.65
N GLN A 143 5.59 7.37 34.85
CA GLN A 143 6.37 6.97 33.69
C GLN A 143 6.28 8.17 32.76
N GLU A 144 7.38 8.89 32.61
CA GLU A 144 7.55 9.81 31.49
C GLU A 144 7.13 9.05 30.24
N ALA A 145 6.21 9.61 29.47
CA ALA A 145 5.71 8.95 28.26
C ALA A 145 6.93 8.56 27.42
N GLU A 146 7.11 7.26 27.20
CA GLU A 146 8.25 6.70 26.47
C GLU A 146 8.38 7.43 25.12
N VAL A 147 9.54 8.02 24.87
CA VAL A 147 9.81 8.78 23.65
C VAL A 147 10.72 7.94 22.77
N PHE A 148 10.24 7.49 21.65
CA PHE A 148 11.01 6.69 20.70
C PHE A 148 11.87 7.56 19.77
N ASP A 149 13.09 7.13 19.51
CA ASP A 149 14.00 7.78 18.57
C ASP A 149 14.05 6.97 17.24
N ILE A 150 13.43 7.49 16.19
CA ILE A 150 13.40 6.88 14.85
C ILE A 150 14.46 7.54 13.98
N VAL A 151 15.41 6.77 13.47
CA VAL A 151 16.48 7.27 12.61
C VAL A 151 16.15 6.91 11.14
N VAL A 152 16.11 7.92 10.27
CA VAL A 152 15.89 7.78 8.83
C VAL A 152 17.17 8.08 8.07
N MET A 153 17.75 7.08 7.42
CA MET A 153 19.02 7.18 6.68
C MET A 153 18.78 7.20 5.18
N LEU A 154 18.90 8.37 4.55
CA LEU A 154 18.59 8.56 3.14
C LEU A 154 19.69 9.37 2.42
N PRO A 155 19.91 9.16 1.11
CA PRO A 155 20.91 9.86 0.31
C PRO A 155 20.39 11.20 -0.21
N PHE A 156 20.50 12.26 0.60
CA PHE A 156 20.08 13.61 0.17
C PHE A 156 21.14 14.36 -0.63
N PHE A 157 22.41 13.92 -0.56
CA PHE A 157 23.53 14.59 -1.22
C PHE A 157 23.65 16.07 -0.84
N ALA A 158 23.37 16.42 0.42
CA ALA A 158 23.28 17.80 0.88
C ALA A 158 24.62 18.56 0.81
N THR A 159 25.74 17.86 0.91
CA THR A 159 27.10 18.43 0.85
C THR A 159 27.76 18.37 -0.52
N TYR A 160 27.12 17.71 -1.49
CA TYR A 160 27.66 17.55 -2.86
C TYR A 160 27.38 18.80 -3.68
N LYS A 161 28.44 19.52 -4.07
CA LYS A 161 28.24 20.84 -4.71
C LYS A 161 28.25 20.81 -6.23
N ASP A 162 29.07 20.07 -6.94
CA ASP A 162 29.23 20.31 -8.39
C ASP A 162 29.55 19.06 -9.27
N SER A 163 29.41 17.84 -8.73
CA SER A 163 29.80 16.64 -9.48
C SER A 163 28.75 15.53 -9.49
N MET A 164 27.47 15.86 -9.23
CA MET A 164 26.39 14.87 -9.29
C MET A 164 26.14 14.40 -10.71
N ILE A 165 26.13 13.09 -10.89
CA ILE A 165 25.71 12.46 -12.16
C ILE A 165 24.20 12.18 -12.15
N THR A 166 23.63 11.86 -13.31
CA THR A 166 22.18 11.60 -13.47
C THR A 166 21.64 10.58 -12.47
N ARG A 167 22.44 9.56 -12.11
CA ARG A 167 22.06 8.54 -11.10
C ARG A 167 21.83 9.19 -9.73
N ASP A 168 22.70 10.08 -9.32
CA ASP A 168 22.66 10.73 -7.99
C ASP A 168 21.45 11.66 -7.86
N TYR A 169 21.11 12.39 -8.93
CA TYR A 169 19.88 13.18 -8.98
C TYR A 169 18.62 12.33 -8.79
N ARG A 170 18.55 11.16 -9.46
CA ARG A 170 17.42 10.24 -9.31
C ARG A 170 17.34 9.66 -7.90
N LEU A 171 18.48 9.29 -7.31
CA LEU A 171 18.54 8.78 -5.94
C LEU A 171 18.12 9.84 -4.92
N ARG A 172 18.59 11.08 -5.11
CA ARG A 172 18.19 12.21 -4.27
C ARG A 172 16.70 12.48 -4.36
N ASP A 173 16.13 12.48 -5.57
CA ASP A 173 14.69 12.66 -5.76
C ASP A 173 13.91 11.57 -5.06
N ALA A 174 14.26 10.30 -5.25
CA ALA A 174 13.65 9.17 -4.56
C ALA A 174 13.75 9.31 -3.03
N ALA A 175 14.90 9.73 -2.50
CA ALA A 175 15.10 9.97 -1.07
C ALA A 175 14.20 11.08 -0.54
N ILE A 176 14.09 12.21 -1.27
CA ILE A 176 13.20 13.33 -0.90
C ILE A 176 11.74 12.88 -0.90
N GLN A 177 11.31 12.13 -1.91
CA GLN A 177 9.94 11.64 -2.01
C GLN A 177 9.61 10.65 -0.88
N LEU A 178 10.51 9.70 -0.59
CA LEU A 178 10.36 8.76 0.52
C LEU A 178 10.29 9.49 1.86
N TYR A 179 11.18 10.47 2.09
CA TYR A 179 11.17 11.32 3.27
C TYR A 179 9.85 12.08 3.45
N ARG A 180 9.35 12.73 2.39
CA ARG A 180 8.08 13.46 2.44
C ARG A 180 6.91 12.56 2.81
N GLY A 181 6.84 11.36 2.21
CA GLY A 181 5.83 10.36 2.57
C GLY A 181 5.95 9.94 4.03
N ALA A 182 7.16 9.64 4.51
CA ALA A 182 7.41 9.27 5.89
C ALA A 182 6.98 10.37 6.89
N MET A 183 7.19 11.65 6.56
CA MET A 183 6.76 12.76 7.42
C MET A 183 5.23 12.89 7.49
N THR A 184 4.51 12.68 6.39
CA THR A 184 3.04 12.66 6.45
C THR A 184 2.49 11.49 7.27
N ALA A 185 3.22 10.37 7.33
CA ALA A 185 2.88 9.26 8.22
C ALA A 185 3.18 9.58 9.69
N ALA A 186 4.26 10.33 9.97
CA ALA A 186 4.61 10.75 11.31
C ALA A 186 3.49 11.60 11.94
N ASP A 187 2.90 12.53 11.17
CA ASP A 187 1.76 13.33 11.61
C ASP A 187 0.55 12.43 11.98
N SER A 188 0.33 11.34 11.21
CA SER A 188 -0.71 10.34 11.50
C SER A 188 -0.42 9.55 12.76
N LEU A 189 0.82 9.11 12.95
CA LEU A 189 1.28 8.35 14.12
C LEU A 189 1.21 9.17 15.40
N GLU A 190 1.56 10.45 15.36
CA GLU A 190 1.40 11.36 16.50
C GLU A 190 -0.07 11.44 16.92
N SER A 191 -0.99 11.51 15.94
CA SER A 191 -2.43 11.50 16.21
C SER A 191 -2.94 10.15 16.76
N GLU A 192 -2.24 9.05 16.48
CA GLU A 192 -2.49 7.71 17.04
C GLU A 192 -1.86 7.51 18.43
N GLY A 193 -1.06 8.49 18.91
CA GLY A 193 -0.47 8.51 20.25
C GLY A 193 1.00 8.08 20.32
N LEU A 194 1.67 7.85 19.18
CA LEU A 194 3.10 7.61 19.16
C LEU A 194 3.85 8.89 19.54
N ASN A 195 4.63 8.85 20.61
CA ASN A 195 5.55 9.91 20.98
C ASN A 195 6.95 9.56 20.43
N ALA A 196 7.35 10.19 19.32
CA ALA A 196 8.62 9.88 18.67
C ALA A 196 9.38 11.12 18.21
N ARG A 197 10.70 11.02 18.24
CA ARG A 197 11.63 11.97 17.61
C ARG A 197 12.17 11.34 16.33
N ILE A 198 12.01 12.01 15.20
CA ILE A 198 12.50 11.53 13.92
C ILE A 198 13.80 12.26 13.58
N HIS A 199 14.87 11.47 13.46
CA HIS A 199 16.21 11.95 13.11
C HIS A 199 16.55 11.59 11.67
N VAL A 200 16.80 12.58 10.86
CA VAL A 200 17.10 12.39 9.43
C VAL A 200 18.59 12.54 9.22
N LEU A 201 19.22 11.49 8.68
CA LEU A 201 20.66 11.47 8.42
C LEU A 201 20.92 11.32 6.92
N ASP A 202 21.70 12.23 6.36
CA ASP A 202 22.21 12.13 4.98
C ASP A 202 23.33 11.10 4.95
N VAL A 203 23.12 10.02 4.18
CA VAL A 203 24.08 8.91 4.08
C VAL A 203 24.32 8.58 2.60
N LEU A 204 25.58 8.49 2.24
CA LEU A 204 26.03 8.12 0.91
C LEU A 204 26.61 6.71 0.89
N ASP A 205 26.91 6.19 -0.28
CA ASP A 205 27.53 4.87 -0.48
C ASP A 205 29.03 4.90 -0.14
N ASP A 206 29.34 5.24 1.10
CA ASP A 206 30.71 5.37 1.62
C ASP A 206 30.83 4.67 2.97
N LYS A 207 31.61 3.58 3.01
CA LYS A 207 31.84 2.77 4.20
C LYS A 207 32.59 3.49 5.31
N VAL A 208 33.43 4.45 4.99
CA VAL A 208 34.14 5.25 6.01
C VAL A 208 33.20 6.29 6.60
N ALA A 209 32.44 6.96 5.74
CA ALA A 209 31.46 7.94 6.19
C ALA A 209 30.37 7.34 7.08
N ILE A 210 29.87 6.14 6.74
CA ILE A 210 28.84 5.48 7.55
C ILE A 210 29.35 5.12 8.96
N GLN A 211 30.61 4.72 9.12
CA GLN A 211 31.20 4.46 10.44
C GLN A 211 31.19 5.70 11.33
N ASN A 212 31.33 6.90 10.76
CA ASN A 212 31.22 8.14 11.50
C ASN A 212 29.77 8.48 11.87
N VAL A 213 28.82 8.14 10.98
CA VAL A 213 27.39 8.29 11.26
C VAL A 213 26.97 7.39 12.43
N LEU A 214 27.39 6.14 12.43
CA LEU A 214 27.06 5.15 13.48
C LEU A 214 27.59 5.53 14.88
N LYS A 215 28.62 6.39 14.95
CA LYS A 215 29.19 6.91 16.23
C LYS A 215 28.44 8.12 16.80
N LYS A 216 27.49 8.71 16.06
CA LYS A 216 26.73 9.88 16.53
C LYS A 216 25.87 9.53 17.74
N ASP A 217 25.68 10.48 18.64
CA ASP A 217 24.87 10.27 19.84
C ASP A 217 23.39 9.94 19.56
N VAL A 218 22.87 10.38 18.41
CA VAL A 218 21.52 10.02 17.99
C VAL A 218 21.37 8.51 17.74
N MET A 219 22.42 7.87 17.22
CA MET A 219 22.40 6.41 17.01
C MET A 219 22.31 5.64 18.33
N LYS A 220 22.98 6.10 19.38
CA LYS A 220 22.96 5.45 20.71
C LYS A 220 21.56 5.40 21.35
N ARG A 221 20.64 6.21 20.87
CA ARG A 221 19.25 6.27 21.36
C ARG A 221 18.23 5.72 20.36
N ALA A 222 18.70 5.28 19.20
CA ALA A 222 17.80 4.81 18.15
C ALA A 222 17.03 3.55 18.58
N ASP A 223 15.71 3.60 18.46
CA ASP A 223 14.80 2.46 18.66
C ASP A 223 14.44 1.79 17.34
N LEU A 224 14.54 2.53 16.24
CA LEU A 224 14.24 2.06 14.88
C LEU A 224 15.13 2.78 13.86
N VAL A 225 15.65 2.04 12.89
CA VAL A 225 16.41 2.58 11.75
C VAL A 225 15.68 2.27 10.45
N ILE A 226 15.30 3.30 9.67
CA ILE A 226 14.71 3.17 8.33
C ILE A 226 15.76 3.57 7.30
N GLY A 227 16.12 2.63 6.41
CA GLY A 227 17.27 2.74 5.52
C GLY A 227 18.50 2.05 6.13
N PRO A 228 19.69 2.21 5.53
CA PRO A 228 20.00 2.99 4.32
C PRO A 228 19.52 2.31 3.04
N LEU A 229 19.62 3.04 1.89
CA LEU A 229 19.19 2.51 0.59
C LEU A 229 20.32 1.81 -0.18
N PHE A 230 21.58 2.08 0.12
CA PHE A 230 22.73 1.53 -0.60
C PHE A 230 23.15 0.17 -0.08
N LYS A 231 23.23 -0.82 -0.99
CA LYS A 231 23.56 -2.22 -0.66
C LYS A 231 24.93 -2.38 0.02
N ASP A 232 25.90 -1.52 -0.29
CA ASP A 232 27.29 -1.69 0.16
C ASP A 232 27.52 -1.18 1.60
N ILE A 233 26.61 -0.35 2.13
CA ILE A 233 26.65 0.10 3.53
C ILE A 233 25.58 -0.57 4.41
N ILE A 234 24.63 -1.29 3.84
CA ILE A 234 23.63 -2.08 4.60
C ILE A 234 24.29 -3.05 5.59
N PRO A 235 25.33 -3.81 5.22
CA PRO A 235 25.98 -4.74 6.16
C PRO A 235 26.57 -4.04 7.40
N GLU A 236 27.13 -2.86 7.22
CA GLU A 236 27.72 -2.06 8.33
C GLU A 236 26.64 -1.60 9.31
N VAL A 237 25.54 -1.05 8.78
CA VAL A 237 24.41 -0.59 9.61
C VAL A 237 23.71 -1.79 10.25
N SER A 238 23.54 -2.89 9.52
CA SER A 238 22.96 -4.14 10.04
C SER A 238 23.75 -4.72 11.20
N ALA A 239 25.09 -4.73 11.08
CA ALA A 239 25.96 -5.20 12.17
C ALA A 239 25.81 -4.35 13.42
N TRP A 240 25.78 -3.03 13.26
CA TRP A 240 25.56 -2.09 14.35
C TRP A 240 24.18 -2.28 15.00
N CYS A 241 23.11 -2.40 14.18
CA CYS A 241 21.75 -2.61 14.68
C CYS A 241 21.63 -3.92 15.46
N LYS A 242 22.27 -4.99 14.99
CA LYS A 242 22.31 -6.27 15.70
C LYS A 242 23.05 -6.18 17.04
N GLU A 243 24.16 -5.44 17.11
CA GLU A 243 24.95 -5.24 18.34
C GLU A 243 24.17 -4.45 19.41
N HIS A 244 23.30 -3.53 18.96
CA HIS A 244 22.54 -2.62 19.83
C HIS A 244 21.07 -3.02 20.00
N ASP A 245 20.65 -4.16 19.47
CA ASP A 245 19.28 -4.68 19.49
C ASP A 245 18.24 -3.67 18.90
N VAL A 246 18.63 -3.00 17.83
CA VAL A 246 17.80 -2.01 17.12
C VAL A 246 17.27 -2.62 15.83
N HIS A 247 15.97 -2.49 15.57
CA HIS A 247 15.41 -2.98 14.32
C HIS A 247 15.72 -2.07 13.14
N MET A 248 16.15 -2.67 12.01
CA MET A 248 16.49 -1.98 10.77
C MET A 248 15.52 -2.35 9.65
N VAL A 249 15.02 -1.35 8.96
CA VAL A 249 14.10 -1.51 7.81
C VAL A 249 14.79 -1.16 6.50
N VAL A 250 14.76 -2.06 5.53
CA VAL A 250 15.28 -1.84 4.19
C VAL A 250 14.09 -1.66 3.22
N PRO A 251 13.75 -0.39 2.84
CA PRO A 251 12.53 -0.08 2.09
C PRO A 251 12.68 -0.12 0.58
N VAL A 252 13.77 -0.69 0.08
CA VAL A 252 14.08 -0.78 -1.35
C VAL A 252 14.52 -2.18 -1.74
N GLN A 253 14.49 -2.47 -3.04
CA GLN A 253 14.93 -3.76 -3.58
C GLN A 253 16.37 -4.07 -3.21
N GLN A 254 16.57 -5.17 -2.52
CA GLN A 254 17.89 -5.69 -2.13
C GLN A 254 17.94 -7.21 -2.32
N PRO A 255 19.15 -7.77 -2.59
CA PRO A 255 19.33 -9.22 -2.60
C PRO A 255 19.03 -9.83 -1.21
N ASN A 256 18.43 -11.03 -1.18
CA ASN A 256 18.07 -11.70 0.08
C ASN A 256 19.28 -12.00 0.99
N ARG A 257 20.52 -11.98 0.47
CA ARG A 257 21.73 -12.13 1.29
C ARG A 257 21.87 -11.09 2.40
N VAL A 258 21.19 -9.90 2.30
CA VAL A 258 21.21 -8.89 3.35
C VAL A 258 20.50 -9.36 4.63
N LEU A 259 19.64 -10.37 4.51
CA LEU A 259 18.91 -10.96 5.63
C LEU A 259 19.68 -12.09 6.35
N LEU A 260 20.81 -12.52 5.80
CA LEU A 260 21.58 -13.64 6.38
C LEU A 260 22.21 -13.23 7.71
N ASN A 261 21.97 -14.01 8.78
CA ASN A 261 22.47 -13.76 10.14
C ASN A 261 22.10 -12.37 10.70
N ALA A 262 20.99 -11.80 10.27
CA ALA A 262 20.56 -10.43 10.53
C ALA A 262 19.12 -10.40 11.08
N ASN A 263 18.89 -11.03 12.23
CA ASN A 263 17.57 -11.18 12.85
C ASN A 263 16.86 -9.86 13.19
N THR A 264 17.58 -8.76 13.28
CA THR A 264 17.06 -7.41 13.54
C THR A 264 16.76 -6.62 12.26
N ILE A 265 16.81 -7.26 11.08
CA ILE A 265 16.52 -6.61 9.80
C ILE A 265 15.20 -7.08 9.21
N SER A 266 14.47 -6.16 8.59
CA SER A 266 13.35 -6.47 7.71
C SER A 266 13.51 -5.78 6.36
N LYS A 267 13.15 -6.50 5.30
CA LYS A 267 13.14 -6.04 3.91
C LYS A 267 11.69 -5.95 3.44
N THR A 268 11.23 -4.75 3.06
CA THR A 268 9.83 -4.53 2.67
C THR A 268 9.53 -4.92 1.24
N VAL A 269 10.56 -4.97 0.36
CA VAL A 269 10.40 -5.35 -1.04
C VAL A 269 10.74 -6.83 -1.22
N PRO A 270 9.79 -7.67 -1.64
CA PRO A 270 9.99 -9.10 -1.86
C PRO A 270 11.07 -9.39 -2.91
N GLY A 271 11.88 -10.42 -2.69
CA GLY A 271 12.80 -10.92 -3.69
C GLY A 271 12.07 -11.63 -4.84
N SER A 272 12.71 -11.72 -6.00
CA SER A 272 12.09 -12.35 -7.18
C SER A 272 11.68 -13.82 -6.95
N ALA A 273 12.40 -14.58 -6.15
CA ALA A 273 11.98 -15.93 -5.77
C ALA A 273 10.67 -15.90 -4.97
N THR A 274 10.56 -15.03 -3.96
CA THR A 274 9.34 -14.85 -3.15
C THR A 274 8.16 -14.40 -4.01
N GLN A 275 8.39 -13.51 -4.98
CA GLN A 275 7.36 -13.11 -5.94
C GLN A 275 6.84 -14.32 -6.74
N TRP A 276 7.74 -15.18 -7.24
CA TRP A 276 7.36 -16.35 -8.03
C TRP A 276 6.74 -17.49 -7.22
N MET A 277 7.06 -17.60 -5.94
CA MET A 277 6.30 -18.45 -5.01
C MET A 277 4.84 -17.96 -4.88
N THR A 278 4.63 -16.64 -4.76
CA THR A 278 3.27 -16.06 -4.68
C THR A 278 2.52 -16.23 -5.99
N ILE A 279 3.17 -16.07 -7.15
CA ILE A 279 2.57 -16.40 -8.44
C ILE A 279 2.17 -17.88 -8.51
N ALA A 280 2.97 -18.80 -7.97
CA ALA A 280 2.62 -20.22 -7.95
C ALA A 280 1.34 -20.48 -7.12
N ARG A 281 1.18 -19.81 -5.96
CA ARG A 281 -0.04 -19.88 -5.14
C ARG A 281 -1.25 -19.36 -5.91
N TYR A 282 -1.13 -18.18 -6.51
CA TYR A 282 -2.19 -17.56 -7.31
C TYR A 282 -2.63 -18.47 -8.48
N VAL A 283 -1.67 -19.00 -9.24
CA VAL A 283 -1.97 -19.91 -10.36
C VAL A 283 -2.59 -21.21 -9.87
N ALA A 284 -2.12 -21.74 -8.73
CA ALA A 284 -2.69 -22.96 -8.13
C ALA A 284 -4.13 -22.78 -7.64
N GLU A 285 -4.49 -21.57 -7.20
CA GLU A 285 -5.83 -21.25 -6.72
C GLU A 285 -6.79 -20.94 -7.86
N HIS A 286 -6.38 -20.13 -8.84
CA HIS A 286 -7.28 -19.56 -9.86
C HIS A 286 -7.22 -20.29 -11.21
N HIS A 287 -6.12 -21.02 -11.49
CA HIS A 287 -5.83 -21.58 -12.81
C HIS A 287 -5.48 -23.08 -12.79
N ALA A 288 -5.84 -23.78 -11.72
CA ALA A 288 -5.48 -25.21 -11.58
C ALA A 288 -5.99 -26.12 -12.71
N ALA A 289 -7.10 -25.76 -13.36
CA ALA A 289 -7.69 -26.51 -14.47
C ALA A 289 -7.16 -26.07 -15.84
N ASP A 290 -6.40 -24.99 -15.92
CA ASP A 290 -5.89 -24.44 -17.16
C ASP A 290 -4.62 -25.17 -17.63
N ASN A 291 -4.22 -24.92 -18.89
CA ASN A 291 -2.97 -25.41 -19.41
C ASN A 291 -1.81 -24.50 -18.99
N ILE A 292 -1.06 -24.91 -17.97
CA ILE A 292 0.04 -24.10 -17.40
C ILE A 292 1.35 -24.45 -18.12
N VAL A 293 1.99 -23.44 -18.71
CA VAL A 293 3.27 -23.56 -19.42
C VAL A 293 4.29 -22.61 -18.78
N LEU A 294 5.38 -23.15 -18.23
CA LEU A 294 6.47 -22.38 -17.65
C LEU A 294 7.62 -22.28 -18.64
N ILE A 295 8.08 -21.06 -18.94
CA ILE A 295 9.23 -20.80 -19.78
C ILE A 295 10.50 -20.84 -18.93
N ASP A 296 11.49 -21.64 -19.34
CA ASP A 296 12.83 -21.66 -18.75
C ASP A 296 13.80 -21.03 -19.77
N SER A 297 14.17 -19.77 -19.53
CA SER A 297 15.06 -18.99 -20.39
C SER A 297 16.50 -19.47 -20.39
N LYS A 298 16.89 -20.32 -19.45
CA LYS A 298 18.29 -20.72 -19.13
C LYS A 298 19.20 -19.55 -18.72
N ILE A 299 18.67 -18.37 -18.54
CA ILE A 299 19.41 -17.23 -17.99
C ILE A 299 19.65 -17.49 -16.50
N VAL A 300 20.88 -17.28 -16.07
CA VAL A 300 21.30 -17.61 -14.68
C VAL A 300 20.47 -16.87 -13.64
N ASP A 301 20.19 -15.60 -13.86
CA ASP A 301 19.41 -14.76 -12.94
C ASP A 301 17.94 -15.17 -12.87
N ASP A 302 17.39 -15.76 -13.93
CA ASP A 302 15.99 -16.20 -13.98
C ASP A 302 15.76 -17.54 -13.29
N LYS A 303 16.83 -18.35 -13.17
CA LYS A 303 16.75 -19.72 -12.63
C LYS A 303 16.08 -19.80 -11.27
N LYS A 304 16.37 -18.84 -10.38
CA LYS A 304 15.78 -18.79 -9.03
C LYS A 304 14.26 -18.60 -9.05
N MET A 305 13.72 -17.90 -10.05
CA MET A 305 12.27 -17.69 -10.21
C MET A 305 11.60 -18.97 -10.73
N VAL A 306 12.23 -19.63 -11.72
CA VAL A 306 11.76 -20.91 -12.27
C VAL A 306 11.69 -21.98 -11.18
N GLU A 307 12.77 -22.14 -10.39
CA GLU A 307 12.83 -23.13 -9.33
C GLU A 307 11.85 -22.80 -8.19
N ALA A 308 11.77 -21.54 -7.75
CA ALA A 308 10.82 -21.11 -6.71
C ALA A 308 9.37 -21.39 -7.11
N PHE A 309 9.01 -21.16 -8.38
CA PHE A 309 7.67 -21.53 -8.88
C PHE A 309 7.44 -23.04 -8.82
N LYS A 310 8.38 -23.85 -9.31
CA LYS A 310 8.27 -25.32 -9.35
C LYS A 310 8.16 -25.94 -7.95
N GLU A 311 9.00 -25.48 -7.03
CA GLU A 311 9.03 -25.98 -5.65
C GLU A 311 7.70 -25.67 -4.95
N GLU A 312 7.21 -24.43 -5.07
CA GLU A 312 5.93 -24.06 -4.46
C GLU A 312 4.74 -24.75 -5.14
N TRP A 313 4.73 -24.87 -6.45
CA TRP A 313 3.73 -25.65 -7.18
C TRP A 313 3.67 -27.09 -6.69
N TYR A 314 4.84 -27.77 -6.59
CA TYR A 314 4.93 -29.14 -6.09
C TYR A 314 4.41 -29.23 -4.65
N ARG A 315 4.76 -28.28 -3.81
CA ARG A 315 4.30 -28.25 -2.43
C ARG A 315 2.77 -28.17 -2.32
N LEU A 316 2.12 -27.41 -3.22
CA LEU A 316 0.66 -27.19 -3.21
C LEU A 316 -0.13 -28.31 -3.89
N LYS A 317 0.37 -28.81 -5.00
CA LYS A 317 -0.35 -29.79 -5.86
C LYS A 317 0.14 -31.20 -5.70
N GLN A 318 1.24 -31.44 -5.01
CA GLN A 318 1.90 -32.75 -4.83
C GLN A 318 2.24 -33.43 -6.17
N ASP A 319 2.37 -32.68 -7.24
CA ASP A 319 2.74 -33.13 -8.56
C ASP A 319 3.83 -32.23 -9.17
N SER A 320 4.61 -32.78 -10.10
CA SER A 320 5.60 -31.99 -10.84
C SER A 320 4.94 -31.28 -12.01
N LEU A 321 5.27 -29.99 -12.18
CA LEU A 321 4.85 -29.25 -13.37
C LEU A 321 5.57 -29.82 -14.61
N LYS A 322 4.83 -30.55 -15.46
CA LYS A 322 5.41 -31.28 -16.61
C LYS A 322 5.60 -30.41 -17.85
N ARG A 323 4.99 -29.22 -17.90
CA ARG A 323 4.98 -28.34 -19.07
C ARG A 323 5.99 -27.21 -18.93
N VAL A 324 7.26 -27.55 -18.90
CA VAL A 324 8.35 -26.58 -18.93
C VAL A 324 8.90 -26.51 -20.35
N VAL A 325 8.83 -25.33 -20.94
CA VAL A 325 9.42 -25.05 -22.25
C VAL A 325 10.76 -24.38 -22.07
N VAL A 326 11.81 -25.05 -22.52
CA VAL A 326 13.18 -24.51 -22.47
C VAL A 326 13.38 -23.61 -23.69
N PHE A 327 13.81 -22.38 -23.46
CA PHE A 327 14.20 -21.46 -24.52
C PHE A 327 15.72 -21.59 -24.77
N ASN A 328 16.08 -22.18 -25.88
CA ASN A 328 17.50 -22.27 -26.31
C ASN A 328 17.85 -21.13 -27.29
N ASP A 329 17.00 -20.97 -28.32
CA ASP A 329 17.05 -19.88 -29.29
C ASP A 329 15.68 -19.74 -29.99
N VAL A 330 15.52 -18.72 -30.83
CA VAL A 330 14.25 -18.48 -31.55
C VAL A 330 13.87 -19.59 -32.51
N THR A 331 14.84 -20.33 -33.05
CA THR A 331 14.63 -21.38 -34.04
C THR A 331 14.24 -22.72 -33.42
N SER A 332 14.70 -22.98 -32.22
CA SER A 332 14.43 -24.22 -31.46
C SER A 332 13.29 -24.09 -30.45
N PHE A 333 12.63 -22.91 -30.37
CA PHE A 333 11.61 -22.63 -29.40
C PHE A 333 10.28 -23.29 -29.73
N SER A 334 9.88 -24.28 -28.94
CA SER A 334 8.75 -25.18 -29.23
C SER A 334 7.46 -24.83 -28.46
N LEU A 335 7.29 -23.59 -28.02
CA LEU A 335 6.13 -23.17 -27.21
C LEU A 335 4.80 -23.49 -27.90
N GLU A 336 4.70 -23.23 -29.21
CA GLU A 336 3.45 -23.41 -29.96
C GLU A 336 2.87 -24.83 -29.82
N SER A 337 3.73 -25.84 -29.80
CA SER A 337 3.34 -27.26 -29.64
C SER A 337 2.85 -27.59 -28.22
N LYS A 338 3.09 -26.74 -27.24
CA LYS A 338 2.66 -26.90 -25.85
C LYS A 338 1.34 -26.18 -25.52
N LEU A 339 0.91 -25.30 -26.41
CA LEU A 339 -0.36 -24.59 -26.24
C LEU A 339 -1.50 -25.48 -26.75
N THR A 340 -2.58 -25.50 -25.97
CA THR A 340 -3.80 -26.27 -26.28
C THR A 340 -4.89 -25.36 -26.85
N GLY A 341 -6.00 -25.94 -27.32
CA GLY A 341 -7.21 -25.19 -27.70
C GLY A 341 -7.97 -24.59 -26.52
N ALA A 342 -7.65 -25.04 -25.28
CA ALA A 342 -8.21 -24.48 -24.05
C ALA A 342 -7.45 -23.21 -23.63
N ARG A 343 -7.82 -22.64 -22.48
CA ARG A 343 -7.10 -21.52 -21.87
C ARG A 343 -5.68 -21.93 -21.49
N ASN A 344 -4.72 -21.10 -21.83
CA ASN A 344 -3.33 -21.32 -21.54
C ASN A 344 -2.80 -20.23 -20.59
N ILE A 345 -2.10 -20.62 -19.55
CA ILE A 345 -1.38 -19.70 -18.65
C ILE A 345 0.10 -19.85 -18.94
N VAL A 346 0.69 -18.83 -19.54
CA VAL A 346 2.10 -18.84 -19.95
C VAL A 346 2.91 -18.01 -18.98
N LEU A 347 3.76 -18.69 -18.21
CA LEU A 347 4.60 -18.13 -17.16
C LEU A 347 5.96 -17.80 -17.74
N VAL A 348 6.37 -16.53 -17.67
CA VAL A 348 7.57 -16.00 -18.33
C VAL A 348 8.47 -15.29 -17.31
N PRO A 349 9.23 -16.05 -16.48
CA PRO A 349 10.07 -15.51 -15.42
C PRO A 349 11.39 -14.91 -15.96
N THR A 350 11.27 -13.93 -16.85
CA THR A 350 12.44 -13.26 -17.44
C THR A 350 12.14 -11.81 -17.83
N ALA A 351 13.19 -11.02 -17.86
CA ALA A 351 13.21 -9.68 -18.42
C ALA A 351 13.87 -9.61 -19.82
N ASP A 352 14.29 -10.74 -20.37
CA ASP A 352 14.96 -10.78 -21.68
C ASP A 352 13.98 -10.55 -22.83
N LYS A 353 14.22 -9.46 -23.58
CA LYS A 353 13.36 -9.01 -24.67
C LYS A 353 13.21 -10.03 -25.81
N LYS A 354 14.27 -10.85 -26.08
CA LYS A 354 14.23 -11.86 -27.14
C LYS A 354 13.31 -13.01 -26.74
N VAL A 355 13.42 -13.47 -25.49
CA VAL A 355 12.55 -14.51 -24.95
C VAL A 355 11.09 -14.04 -24.95
N ILE A 356 10.82 -12.84 -24.42
CA ILE A 356 9.47 -12.27 -24.35
C ILE A 356 8.88 -12.12 -25.76
N GLY A 357 9.61 -11.57 -26.72
CA GLY A 357 9.17 -11.42 -28.11
C GLY A 357 8.89 -12.76 -28.79
N ALA A 358 9.73 -13.79 -28.53
CA ALA A 358 9.49 -15.13 -29.04
C ALA A 358 8.23 -15.78 -28.46
N VAL A 359 7.96 -15.54 -27.16
CA VAL A 359 6.74 -16.01 -26.47
C VAL A 359 5.50 -15.40 -27.12
N PHE A 360 5.42 -14.07 -27.26
CA PHE A 360 4.26 -13.40 -27.86
C PHE A 360 4.05 -13.84 -29.33
N LYS A 361 5.15 -14.00 -30.08
CA LYS A 361 5.06 -14.51 -31.47
C LYS A 361 4.49 -15.93 -31.51
N ALA A 362 4.93 -16.82 -30.64
CA ALA A 362 4.48 -18.21 -30.59
C ALA A 362 3.03 -18.35 -30.09
N ILE A 363 2.58 -17.50 -29.18
CA ILE A 363 1.19 -17.48 -28.73
C ILE A 363 0.26 -17.06 -29.88
N GLY A 364 0.60 -15.99 -30.60
CA GLY A 364 -0.15 -15.54 -31.79
C GLY A 364 -1.61 -15.18 -31.46
N THR A 365 -2.55 -15.99 -31.97
CA THR A 365 -4.01 -15.81 -31.74
C THR A 365 -4.62 -16.83 -30.78
N LYS A 366 -3.79 -17.65 -30.13
CA LYS A 366 -4.25 -18.67 -29.19
C LYS A 366 -4.80 -18.02 -27.91
N ASN A 367 -5.76 -18.68 -27.30
CA ASN A 367 -6.32 -18.24 -26.02
C ASN A 367 -5.26 -18.44 -24.91
N ALA A 368 -4.59 -17.35 -24.50
CA ALA A 368 -3.54 -17.39 -23.49
C ALA A 368 -3.53 -16.13 -22.66
N GLU A 369 -3.25 -16.29 -21.38
CA GLU A 369 -2.87 -15.25 -20.44
C GLU A 369 -1.37 -15.38 -20.15
N VAL A 370 -0.68 -14.26 -20.04
CA VAL A 370 0.78 -14.24 -19.84
C VAL A 370 1.10 -13.63 -18.48
N ILE A 371 1.94 -14.32 -17.71
CA ILE A 371 2.41 -13.81 -16.40
C ILE A 371 3.91 -13.57 -16.50
N GLY A 372 4.31 -12.31 -16.39
CA GLY A 372 5.71 -11.85 -16.45
C GLY A 372 6.31 -11.51 -15.09
N THR A 373 7.44 -10.83 -15.13
CA THR A 373 8.13 -10.30 -13.92
C THR A 373 7.68 -8.86 -13.64
N GLU A 374 7.95 -8.37 -12.42
CA GLU A 374 7.65 -6.99 -12.02
C GLU A 374 8.23 -5.94 -13.00
N SER A 375 9.43 -6.20 -13.55
CA SER A 375 10.07 -5.30 -14.51
C SER A 375 9.30 -5.10 -15.83
N TRP A 376 8.28 -5.92 -16.10
CA TRP A 376 7.47 -5.76 -17.31
C TRP A 376 6.61 -4.49 -17.27
N ASP A 377 6.36 -3.94 -16.10
CA ASP A 377 5.64 -2.67 -15.96
C ASP A 377 6.33 -1.54 -16.74
N ASP A 378 7.66 -1.47 -16.62
CA ASP A 378 8.49 -0.43 -17.25
C ASP A 378 8.96 -0.79 -18.68
N MET A 379 8.46 -1.88 -19.27
CA MET A 379 8.90 -2.33 -20.59
C MET A 379 8.07 -1.75 -21.73
N ASP A 380 8.48 -0.62 -22.28
CA ASP A 380 7.80 0.04 -23.42
C ASP A 380 7.68 -0.83 -24.67
N PHE A 381 8.58 -1.83 -24.88
CA PHE A 381 8.51 -2.71 -26.04
C PHE A 381 7.34 -3.70 -25.98
N ILE A 382 6.75 -3.97 -24.82
CA ILE A 382 5.50 -4.72 -24.68
C ILE A 382 4.37 -3.73 -24.90
N SER A 383 3.80 -3.77 -26.11
CA SER A 383 2.76 -2.81 -26.49
C SER A 383 1.55 -2.89 -25.55
N VAL A 384 0.86 -1.76 -25.35
CA VAL A 384 -0.39 -1.71 -24.57
C VAL A 384 -1.44 -2.67 -25.17
N SER A 385 -1.45 -2.82 -26.50
CA SER A 385 -2.31 -3.78 -27.20
C SER A 385 -1.99 -5.23 -26.83
N ASP A 386 -0.70 -5.60 -26.76
CA ASP A 386 -0.31 -6.96 -26.38
C ASP A 386 -0.60 -7.22 -24.90
N ARG A 387 -0.34 -6.23 -24.02
CA ARG A 387 -0.70 -6.32 -22.60
C ARG A 387 -2.19 -6.60 -22.42
N ASN A 388 -3.04 -5.90 -23.16
CA ASN A 388 -4.49 -6.08 -23.09
C ASN A 388 -4.94 -7.39 -23.74
N LYS A 389 -4.38 -7.73 -24.92
CA LYS A 389 -4.74 -8.95 -25.69
C LYS A 389 -4.45 -10.23 -24.91
N TYR A 390 -3.33 -10.29 -24.22
CA TYR A 390 -2.88 -11.47 -23.47
C TYR A 390 -3.15 -11.35 -21.98
N HIS A 391 -3.95 -10.38 -21.55
CA HIS A 391 -4.25 -10.13 -20.15
C HIS A 391 -2.99 -10.23 -19.31
N VAL A 392 -1.94 -9.49 -19.68
CA VAL A 392 -0.62 -9.60 -19.07
C VAL A 392 -0.71 -9.33 -17.58
N HIS A 393 -0.25 -10.31 -16.79
CA HIS A 393 -0.12 -10.21 -15.34
C HIS A 393 1.36 -10.03 -14.96
N PHE A 394 1.59 -9.36 -13.88
CA PHE A 394 2.90 -9.33 -13.22
C PHE A 394 2.77 -9.01 -11.73
N PRO A 395 3.74 -9.45 -10.90
CA PRO A 395 3.77 -9.08 -9.50
C PRO A 395 4.17 -7.62 -9.34
N GLN A 396 3.59 -6.91 -8.38
CA GLN A 396 4.02 -5.59 -7.94
C GLN A 396 4.12 -5.55 -6.42
N HIS A 397 5.22 -5.07 -5.86
CA HIS A 397 5.36 -4.89 -4.43
C HIS A 397 4.59 -3.67 -3.90
N THR A 398 4.26 -2.73 -4.78
CA THR A 398 3.41 -1.57 -4.50
C THR A 398 2.32 -1.45 -5.55
N PHE A 399 1.10 -1.19 -5.13
CA PHE A 399 -0.02 -0.90 -6.02
C PHE A 399 -0.87 0.21 -5.39
N VAL A 400 -0.93 1.36 -6.04
CA VAL A 400 -1.74 2.50 -5.61
C VAL A 400 -3.11 2.41 -6.24
N ASP A 401 -4.15 2.23 -5.42
CA ASP A 401 -5.53 2.34 -5.89
C ASP A 401 -5.96 3.82 -5.87
N TYR A 402 -5.83 4.46 -7.01
CA TYR A 402 -6.25 5.87 -7.18
C TYR A 402 -7.77 6.08 -7.12
N SER A 403 -8.57 5.00 -7.12
CA SER A 403 -10.02 5.08 -6.95
C SER A 403 -10.45 5.07 -5.48
N ASP A 404 -9.55 4.66 -4.57
CA ASP A 404 -9.81 4.63 -3.15
C ASP A 404 -9.87 6.04 -2.54
N VAL A 405 -10.89 6.29 -1.74
CA VAL A 405 -11.16 7.61 -1.14
C VAL A 405 -10.06 8.03 -0.16
N SER A 406 -9.49 7.09 0.59
CA SER A 406 -8.40 7.38 1.53
C SER A 406 -7.12 7.76 0.80
N THR A 407 -6.82 7.07 -0.30
CA THR A 407 -5.69 7.38 -1.19
C THR A 407 -5.85 8.77 -1.81
N GLN A 408 -7.01 9.10 -2.35
CA GLN A 408 -7.27 10.42 -2.92
C GLN A 408 -7.11 11.54 -1.91
N ARG A 409 -7.65 11.36 -0.70
CA ARG A 409 -7.51 12.33 0.39
C ARG A 409 -6.05 12.54 0.80
N TRP A 410 -5.29 11.46 0.92
CA TRP A 410 -3.87 11.56 1.22
C TRP A 410 -3.10 12.32 0.13
N ILE A 411 -3.39 12.05 -1.16
CA ILE A 411 -2.80 12.77 -2.30
C ILE A 411 -3.12 14.27 -2.23
N GLU A 412 -4.36 14.64 -1.91
CA GLU A 412 -4.75 16.04 -1.75
C GLU A 412 -4.00 16.72 -0.60
N GLY A 413 -3.85 16.06 0.54
CA GLY A 413 -3.06 16.52 1.67
C GLY A 413 -1.57 16.70 1.30
N TYR A 414 -0.99 15.72 0.62
CA TYR A 414 0.39 15.78 0.14
C TYR A 414 0.61 16.96 -0.82
N ARG A 415 -0.29 17.16 -1.79
CA ARG A 415 -0.25 18.31 -2.71
C ARG A 415 -0.37 19.64 -1.99
N ALA A 416 -1.23 19.72 -0.98
CA ALA A 416 -1.40 20.93 -0.18
C ALA A 416 -0.12 21.28 0.60
N GLN A 417 0.56 20.28 1.15
CA GLN A 417 1.77 20.44 1.96
C GLN A 417 3.01 20.72 1.11
N TYR A 418 3.25 19.90 0.08
CA TYR A 418 4.52 19.91 -0.67
C TYR A 418 4.45 20.63 -2.04
N LYS A 419 3.27 21.05 -2.49
CA LYS A 419 3.04 21.69 -3.80
C LYS A 419 3.56 20.86 -4.98
N SER A 420 3.54 19.54 -4.84
CA SER A 420 4.01 18.57 -5.85
C SER A 420 3.17 17.30 -5.81
N GLU A 421 3.21 16.53 -6.90
CA GLU A 421 2.59 15.21 -6.95
C GLU A 421 3.41 14.20 -6.13
N PRO A 422 2.76 13.27 -5.39
CA PRO A 422 3.46 12.15 -4.79
C PRO A 422 3.93 11.16 -5.86
N SER A 423 5.11 10.61 -5.69
CA SER A 423 5.62 9.47 -6.48
C SER A 423 5.39 8.15 -5.75
N ASN A 424 5.70 7.02 -6.40
CA ASN A 424 5.70 5.72 -5.75
C ASN A 424 6.55 5.70 -4.46
N PHE A 425 7.68 6.41 -4.44
CA PHE A 425 8.51 6.53 -3.25
C PHE A 425 7.82 7.28 -2.10
N SER A 426 6.93 8.22 -2.41
CA SER A 426 6.14 8.92 -1.38
C SER A 426 5.16 7.97 -0.69
N PHE A 427 4.48 7.13 -1.46
CA PHE A 427 3.58 6.11 -0.91
C PHE A 427 4.35 5.07 -0.09
N VAL A 428 5.50 4.59 -0.58
CA VAL A 428 6.36 3.67 0.16
C VAL A 428 6.84 4.30 1.47
N GLY A 429 7.28 5.55 1.44
CA GLY A 429 7.72 6.27 2.63
C GLY A 429 6.63 6.39 3.69
N TYR A 430 5.41 6.73 3.26
CA TYR A 430 4.23 6.78 4.11
C TYR A 430 3.94 5.41 4.73
N ASP A 431 3.79 4.38 3.91
CA ASP A 431 3.40 3.05 4.36
C ASP A 431 4.44 2.43 5.30
N VAL A 432 5.73 2.57 4.99
CA VAL A 432 6.83 2.06 5.82
C VAL A 432 6.86 2.76 7.17
N MET A 433 6.82 4.09 7.20
CA MET A 433 6.81 4.84 8.46
C MET A 433 5.57 4.52 9.29
N LEU A 434 4.40 4.46 8.67
CA LEU A 434 3.14 4.15 9.36
C LEU A 434 3.15 2.74 9.95
N PHE A 435 3.61 1.74 9.18
CA PHE A 435 3.66 0.35 9.62
C PHE A 435 4.64 0.17 10.80
N TYR A 436 5.90 0.62 10.63
CA TYR A 436 6.91 0.42 11.66
C TYR A 436 6.73 1.35 12.86
N GLY A 437 6.16 2.52 12.67
CA GLY A 437 5.76 3.40 13.77
C GLY A 437 4.68 2.78 14.64
N ARG A 438 3.66 2.15 14.04
CA ARG A 438 2.64 1.37 14.76
C ARG A 438 3.23 0.15 15.45
N ALA A 439 4.16 -0.56 14.79
CA ALA A 439 4.88 -1.69 15.39
C ALA A 439 5.66 -1.24 16.63
N LEU A 440 6.41 -0.16 16.52
CA LEU A 440 7.20 0.42 17.61
C LEU A 440 6.30 0.89 18.76
N HIS A 441 5.22 1.60 18.45
CA HIS A 441 4.25 2.08 19.44
C HIS A 441 3.61 0.93 20.25
N LYS A 442 3.30 -0.18 19.58
CA LYS A 442 2.60 -1.30 20.20
C LYS A 442 3.52 -2.27 20.93
N PHE A 443 4.73 -2.50 20.41
CA PHE A 443 5.62 -3.58 20.85
C PHE A 443 7.00 -3.12 21.32
N GLY A 444 7.31 -1.83 21.18
CA GLY A 444 8.61 -1.26 21.58
C GLY A 444 9.79 -1.96 20.90
N GLY A 445 10.86 -2.19 21.64
CA GLY A 445 12.08 -2.86 21.16
C GLY A 445 11.91 -4.34 20.73
N GLN A 446 10.73 -4.94 20.88
CA GLN A 446 10.46 -6.32 20.47
C GLN A 446 9.64 -6.40 19.17
N LEU A 447 9.51 -5.29 18.46
CA LEU A 447 8.64 -5.17 17.28
C LEU A 447 8.89 -6.23 16.21
N GLU A 448 10.13 -6.72 16.05
CA GLU A 448 10.47 -7.71 15.01
C GLU A 448 9.78 -9.06 15.21
N GLN A 449 9.44 -9.43 16.44
CA GLN A 449 8.74 -10.69 16.74
C GLN A 449 7.25 -10.62 16.42
N HIS A 450 6.71 -9.41 16.25
CA HIS A 450 5.29 -9.10 16.15
C HIS A 450 4.90 -8.39 14.84
N LEU A 451 5.77 -8.37 13.81
CA LEU A 451 5.51 -7.66 12.56
C LEU A 451 4.17 -8.06 11.91
N ASN A 452 3.77 -9.34 11.99
CA ASN A 452 2.50 -9.80 11.43
C ASN A 452 1.27 -9.54 12.32
N GLU A 453 1.46 -8.96 13.49
CA GLU A 453 0.38 -8.55 14.39
C GLU A 453 0.04 -7.06 14.28
N VAL A 454 0.75 -6.34 13.40
CA VAL A 454 0.52 -4.93 13.10
C VAL A 454 -0.61 -4.82 12.10
N ASN A 455 -1.77 -4.42 12.58
CA ASN A 455 -2.94 -4.20 11.74
C ASN A 455 -3.00 -2.78 11.21
N GLY A 456 -3.48 -2.61 9.99
CA GLY A 456 -3.67 -1.29 9.40
C GLY A 456 -4.01 -1.33 7.92
N THR A 457 -4.47 -0.20 7.42
CA THR A 457 -4.65 0.05 6.00
C THR A 457 -3.49 0.92 5.52
N TYR A 458 -2.92 0.56 4.40
CA TYR A 458 -1.78 1.21 3.77
C TYR A 458 -2.16 1.62 2.34
N LEU A 459 -1.47 2.62 1.78
CA LEU A 459 -1.86 3.23 0.50
C LEU A 459 -1.42 2.41 -0.71
N ALA A 460 -0.25 1.77 -0.63
CA ALA A 460 0.34 1.08 -1.77
C ALA A 460 1.00 -0.25 -1.40
N THR A 461 1.58 -0.36 -0.19
CA THR A 461 2.35 -1.52 0.25
C THR A 461 1.52 -2.38 1.19
N GLN A 462 1.55 -3.69 0.98
CA GLN A 462 1.02 -4.66 1.94
C GLN A 462 2.17 -5.31 2.70
N PHE A 463 1.93 -5.74 3.94
CA PHE A 463 2.95 -6.33 4.80
C PHE A 463 2.52 -7.71 5.28
N ASN A 464 3.39 -8.70 5.04
CA ASN A 464 3.29 -10.07 5.55
C ASN A 464 4.69 -10.66 5.62
N PHE A 465 5.27 -10.70 6.80
CA PHE A 465 6.68 -11.04 6.97
C PHE A 465 6.90 -12.52 7.27
N PHE A 466 7.98 -13.07 6.75
CA PHE A 466 8.46 -14.41 7.08
C PHE A 466 9.98 -14.43 7.18
N LYS A 467 10.50 -15.47 7.81
CA LYS A 467 11.94 -15.75 7.89
C LYS A 467 12.28 -16.95 7.03
N THR A 468 13.37 -16.87 6.27
CA THR A 468 13.89 -17.99 5.48
C THR A 468 14.67 -19.00 6.32
N ALA A 469 15.22 -18.56 7.47
CA ALA A 469 15.92 -19.37 8.45
C ALA A 469 15.78 -18.76 9.85
N LYS A 470 16.07 -19.54 10.90
CA LYS A 470 15.93 -19.09 12.32
C LYS A 470 16.70 -17.80 12.61
N ASP A 471 17.92 -17.68 12.10
CA ASP A 471 18.80 -16.54 12.33
C ASP A 471 18.76 -15.49 11.20
N ALA A 472 17.89 -15.69 10.21
CA ALA A 472 17.69 -14.73 9.12
C ALA A 472 16.82 -13.54 9.58
N GLY A 473 16.94 -12.43 8.88
CA GLY A 473 16.00 -11.32 8.95
C GLY A 473 14.66 -11.66 8.31
N TYR A 474 13.78 -10.67 8.29
CA TYR A 474 12.42 -10.79 7.81
C TYR A 474 12.29 -10.31 6.36
N GLU A 475 11.66 -11.09 5.53
CA GLU A 475 11.29 -10.71 4.17
C GLU A 475 9.77 -10.51 4.09
N ASN A 476 9.34 -9.41 3.48
CA ASN A 476 7.93 -9.23 3.16
C ASN A 476 7.55 -10.18 2.01
N ALA A 477 6.47 -10.93 2.17
CA ALA A 477 5.91 -11.82 1.16
C ALA A 477 4.64 -11.26 0.50
N ALA A 478 4.14 -10.14 0.99
CA ALA A 478 2.95 -9.52 0.43
C ALA A 478 3.25 -8.91 -0.94
N ILE A 479 2.47 -9.28 -1.93
CA ILE A 479 2.63 -8.89 -3.33
C ILE A 479 1.24 -8.69 -3.93
N ASN A 480 1.07 -7.61 -4.67
CA ASN A 480 -0.08 -7.45 -5.53
C ASN A 480 0.20 -8.15 -6.86
N ILE A 481 -0.71 -8.98 -7.33
CA ILE A 481 -0.70 -9.46 -8.71
C ILE A 481 -1.63 -8.54 -9.48
N VAL A 482 -1.08 -7.86 -10.47
CA VAL A 482 -1.83 -6.95 -11.31
C VAL A 482 -2.01 -7.53 -12.69
N ARG A 483 -3.14 -7.25 -13.31
CA ARG A 483 -3.51 -7.68 -14.66
C ARG A 483 -3.87 -6.48 -15.52
N THR A 484 -3.44 -6.48 -16.76
CA THR A 484 -3.95 -5.53 -17.74
C THR A 484 -5.28 -6.04 -18.31
N ASP A 485 -6.34 -5.30 -18.10
CA ASP A 485 -7.67 -5.57 -18.63
C ASP A 485 -8.35 -4.26 -19.03
N ASN A 486 -8.98 -4.24 -20.21
CA ASN A 486 -9.58 -3.02 -20.78
C ASN A 486 -8.63 -1.81 -20.76
N TYR A 487 -7.35 -2.04 -21.05
CA TYR A 487 -6.27 -1.03 -21.05
C TYR A 487 -5.99 -0.40 -19.68
N GLN A 488 -6.40 -1.03 -18.59
CA GLN A 488 -6.17 -0.60 -17.23
C GLN A 488 -5.48 -1.70 -16.41
N LEU A 489 -4.65 -1.31 -15.47
CA LEU A 489 -4.09 -2.22 -14.47
C LEU A 489 -5.09 -2.42 -13.34
N GLN A 490 -5.37 -3.67 -13.03
CA GLN A 490 -6.29 -4.07 -11.96
C GLN A 490 -5.58 -5.07 -11.05
N ARG A 491 -5.71 -4.91 -9.75
CA ARG A 491 -5.27 -5.91 -8.79
C ARG A 491 -6.23 -7.09 -8.81
N VAL A 492 -5.70 -8.32 -8.85
CA VAL A 492 -6.48 -9.56 -9.01
C VAL A 492 -6.30 -10.58 -7.87
N ASN A 493 -5.54 -10.23 -6.83
CA ASN A 493 -5.38 -11.03 -5.60
C ASN A 493 -5.69 -10.24 -4.34
#